data_500aa7950386a855909b42cce832e54a
#
_entry.id   500aa7950386a855909b42cce832e54a
#
_cell.length_a   1.000
_cell.length_b   1.000
_cell.length_c   1.000
_cell.angle_alpha   90.00
_cell.angle_beta   90.00
_cell.angle_gamma   90.00
#
_symmetry.space_group_name_H-M   'P 1'
#
loop_
_entity.id
_entity.type
_entity.pdbx_description
1 polymer ?
#
loop_
_entity_poly.entity_id
_entity_poly.type
_entity_poly.pdbx_seq_one_letter_code
_entity_poly.pdbx_strand_id
1 'polypeptide(L)'
;MAGAALTALGLPSGAAGTATAATATAARPKDSHPRAAAGFRGMWIATITNRDFPSRPGLTAAEQRAELVGWLDLAVRRRMTAVMLQIRPSADALWPSPYEPWAQCLTGVQGRDPGWDPLGTAVAEAHARGLELHAWCNPYRVAGHADPRRLAPDHPVRRHPGWALVHNGRLLYNPGLPEVRRHVQDAMLDAVHRYDIDALHWDDYFYPYPVAGQVIDDDEAFARYGAGFADRAAWRRNNTDLLVAETAARIKEARPGVAFGISPFGVWRNASADPAGSATRSGVQTYDDLYADTRRWIREGWIDYVVPQLYWNIGFPSADYAELVRWWDATVRGTGVNLFLGEALYKVGDPAQPEAWRDPRELARHVELARSYENVGGHVYFAAREVAKDPLGALTAVLDASP
;
A
#
# COMPACT_ATOMS: atom_id res chain seq x y z
N MET A 1 -74.92 8.53 25.92
CA MET A 1 -75.89 9.13 24.98
C MET A 1 -75.19 10.06 24.04
N ALA A 2 -75.48 9.98 22.73
CA ALA A 2 -75.06 10.77 21.60
C ALA A 2 -73.51 10.62 21.23
N GLY A 3 -73.04 10.04 20.19
CA GLY A 3 -73.57 9.86 18.84
C GLY A 3 -73.17 11.04 17.94
N ALA A 4 -71.95 11.00 17.30
CA ALA A 4 -71.64 11.95 16.24
C ALA A 4 -70.83 11.24 15.14
N ALA A 5 -71.30 11.42 13.89
CA ALA A 5 -70.94 10.73 12.70
C ALA A 5 -69.62 11.20 12.08
N LEU A 6 -68.89 10.28 11.46
CA LEU A 6 -67.77 10.58 10.54
C LEU A 6 -68.30 10.94 9.16
N THR A 7 -67.80 12.04 8.60
CA THR A 7 -67.87 12.37 7.18
C THR A 7 -66.50 12.15 6.53
N ALA A 8 -66.45 11.30 5.51
CA ALA A 8 -65.27 11.02 4.68
C ALA A 8 -65.14 12.12 3.61
N LEU A 9 -63.94 12.66 3.48
CA LEU A 9 -63.51 13.49 2.35
C LEU A 9 -62.43 12.78 1.59
N GLY A 10 -62.64 12.66 0.26
CA GLY A 10 -61.80 11.92 -0.69
C GLY A 10 -60.43 12.55 -0.94
N LEU A 11 -59.48 11.69 -1.19
CA LEU A 11 -58.11 11.98 -1.64
C LEU A 11 -58.04 11.91 -3.18
N PRO A 12 -57.27 12.80 -3.85
CA PRO A 12 -57.01 12.66 -5.26
C PRO A 12 -55.88 11.64 -5.51
N SER A 13 -56.08 10.83 -6.53
CA SER A 13 -55.17 9.88 -7.14
C SER A 13 -53.94 10.59 -7.72
N GLY A 14 -52.76 10.35 -7.14
CA GLY A 14 -51.48 10.79 -7.65
C GLY A 14 -50.74 9.64 -8.38
N ALA A 15 -50.26 9.95 -9.56
CA ALA A 15 -49.61 8.99 -10.48
C ALA A 15 -48.41 8.28 -9.90
N ALA A 16 -48.37 6.95 -10.06
CA ALA A 16 -47.24 6.10 -9.75
C ALA A 16 -46.11 6.32 -10.79
N GLY A 17 -45.07 7.00 -10.36
CA GLY A 17 -43.80 7.04 -11.08
C GLY A 17 -43.09 5.70 -10.93
N THR A 18 -42.89 4.98 -12.02
CA THR A 18 -42.09 3.75 -12.09
C THR A 18 -40.63 4.09 -11.81
N ALA A 19 -40.16 3.80 -10.58
CA ALA A 19 -38.73 3.77 -10.27
C ALA A 19 -38.12 2.54 -10.96
N THR A 20 -37.32 2.77 -11.98
CA THR A 20 -36.46 1.76 -12.59
C THR A 20 -35.47 1.26 -11.53
N ALA A 21 -35.65 0.04 -11.06
CA ALA A 21 -34.69 -0.64 -10.21
C ALA A 21 -33.38 -0.78 -10.98
N ALA A 22 -32.34 -0.10 -10.51
CA ALA A 22 -30.97 -0.39 -10.93
C ALA A 22 -30.68 -1.83 -10.54
N THR A 23 -30.45 -2.67 -11.55
CA THR A 23 -29.99 -4.04 -11.36
C THR A 23 -28.65 -4.02 -10.64
N ALA A 24 -28.66 -4.43 -9.36
CA ALA A 24 -27.44 -4.70 -8.62
C ALA A 24 -26.67 -5.78 -9.39
N THR A 25 -25.53 -5.40 -9.92
CA THR A 25 -24.58 -6.32 -10.51
C THR A 25 -24.22 -7.34 -9.43
N ALA A 26 -24.49 -8.61 -9.66
CA ALA A 26 -24.24 -9.68 -8.72
C ALA A 26 -22.76 -9.67 -8.31
N ALA A 27 -22.51 -9.54 -7.00
CA ALA A 27 -21.18 -9.65 -6.43
C ALA A 27 -20.57 -10.98 -6.89
N ARG A 28 -19.36 -10.91 -7.43
CA ARG A 28 -18.57 -12.07 -7.80
C ARG A 28 -18.38 -12.94 -6.55
N PRO A 29 -18.59 -14.28 -6.59
CA PRO A 29 -18.29 -15.13 -5.45
C PRO A 29 -16.78 -15.05 -5.17
N LYS A 30 -16.40 -14.47 -4.02
CA LYS A 30 -15.02 -14.46 -3.52
C LYS A 30 -14.77 -15.78 -2.78
N ASP A 31 -14.82 -16.90 -3.50
CA ASP A 31 -14.38 -18.18 -2.96
C ASP A 31 -12.90 -18.33 -3.25
N SER A 32 -12.13 -18.40 -2.15
CA SER A 32 -10.69 -18.55 -2.03
C SER A 32 -9.88 -17.34 -2.53
N HIS A 33 -8.87 -16.93 -1.70
CA HIS A 33 -7.82 -16.00 -2.16
C HIS A 33 -7.30 -16.48 -3.51
N PRO A 34 -7.22 -15.64 -4.54
CA PRO A 34 -6.68 -16.09 -5.80
C PRO A 34 -5.26 -16.56 -5.53
N ARG A 35 -5.05 -17.86 -5.60
CA ARG A 35 -3.73 -18.39 -5.89
C ARG A 35 -3.33 -17.62 -7.14
N ALA A 36 -2.29 -16.78 -7.05
CA ALA A 36 -1.97 -15.85 -8.12
C ALA A 36 -1.99 -16.61 -9.43
N ALA A 37 -2.97 -16.32 -10.27
CA ALA A 37 -2.93 -16.79 -11.64
C ALA A 37 -1.59 -16.30 -12.18
N ALA A 38 -0.78 -17.19 -12.72
CA ALA A 38 0.45 -16.82 -13.39
C ALA A 38 0.15 -15.63 -14.31
N GLY A 39 0.77 -14.45 -14.04
CA GLY A 39 0.48 -13.27 -14.85
C GLY A 39 -0.05 -12.04 -14.09
N PHE A 40 0.00 -12.01 -12.75
CA PHE A 40 -0.32 -10.79 -12.00
C PHE A 40 0.57 -9.63 -12.47
N ARG A 41 -0.04 -8.51 -12.84
CA ARG A 41 0.64 -7.28 -13.24
C ARG A 41 0.02 -6.11 -12.51
N GLY A 42 0.79 -5.54 -11.58
CA GLY A 42 0.36 -4.41 -10.78
C GLY A 42 1.07 -3.10 -11.16
N MET A 43 0.44 -2.00 -10.84
CA MET A 43 1.00 -0.66 -10.98
C MET A 43 0.74 0.13 -9.71
N TRP A 44 1.80 0.71 -9.11
CA TRP A 44 1.62 1.66 -8.01
C TRP A 44 1.22 3.04 -8.54
N ILE A 45 0.21 3.64 -7.89
CA ILE A 45 -0.21 5.03 -8.09
C ILE A 45 0.06 5.78 -6.79
N ALA A 46 1.16 6.52 -6.72
CA ALA A 46 1.59 7.24 -5.53
C ALA A 46 0.95 8.62 -5.43
N THR A 47 0.40 8.93 -4.25
CA THR A 47 -0.23 10.23 -3.97
C THR A 47 0.66 11.14 -3.12
N ILE A 48 1.64 10.57 -2.41
CA ILE A 48 2.60 11.33 -1.62
C ILE A 48 3.28 12.40 -2.49
N THR A 49 3.30 13.64 -2.00
CA THR A 49 3.87 14.79 -2.71
C THR A 49 3.35 14.98 -4.15
N ASN A 50 2.14 14.52 -4.43
CA ASN A 50 1.51 14.55 -5.75
C ASN A 50 2.40 13.89 -6.84
N ARG A 51 3.03 12.76 -6.49
CA ARG A 51 3.94 12.08 -7.41
C ARG A 51 3.23 11.62 -8.69
N ASP A 52 2.15 10.88 -8.54
CA ASP A 52 1.36 10.38 -9.67
C ASP A 52 -0.05 10.97 -9.68
N PHE A 53 -0.73 10.99 -8.52
CA PHE A 53 -2.11 11.43 -8.39
C PHE A 53 -2.38 12.19 -7.07
N PRO A 54 -3.19 13.26 -7.08
CA PRO A 54 -3.46 14.08 -8.26
C PRO A 54 -2.16 14.72 -8.78
N SER A 55 -2.11 15.15 -10.04
CA SER A 55 -0.89 15.71 -10.66
C SER A 55 -0.35 16.96 -9.94
N ARG A 56 -1.23 17.70 -9.26
CA ARG A 56 -0.95 18.81 -8.36
C ARG A 56 -2.08 18.98 -7.36
N PRO A 57 -1.84 19.60 -6.20
CA PRO A 57 -2.90 19.90 -5.26
C PRO A 57 -3.85 20.99 -5.81
N GLY A 58 -5.09 20.98 -5.30
CA GLY A 58 -6.09 22.03 -5.61
C GLY A 58 -6.73 21.95 -6.99
N LEU A 59 -6.61 20.81 -7.67
CA LEU A 59 -7.47 20.51 -8.83
C LEU A 59 -8.93 20.40 -8.37
N THR A 60 -9.86 20.75 -9.24
CA THR A 60 -11.29 20.53 -9.00
C THR A 60 -11.61 19.03 -8.88
N ALA A 61 -12.72 18.70 -8.22
CA ALA A 61 -13.19 17.31 -8.12
C ALA A 61 -13.35 16.64 -9.50
N ALA A 62 -13.79 17.38 -10.50
CA ALA A 62 -13.94 16.86 -11.86
C ALA A 62 -12.59 16.57 -12.53
N GLU A 63 -11.59 17.46 -12.37
CA GLU A 63 -10.23 17.24 -12.89
C GLU A 63 -9.57 16.05 -12.20
N GLN A 64 -9.64 15.98 -10.86
CA GLN A 64 -9.08 14.83 -10.11
C GLN A 64 -9.72 13.52 -10.54
N ARG A 65 -11.05 13.49 -10.70
CA ARG A 65 -11.76 12.30 -11.17
C ARG A 65 -11.31 11.90 -12.58
N ALA A 66 -11.16 12.85 -13.49
CA ALA A 66 -10.68 12.59 -14.85
C ALA A 66 -9.24 12.03 -14.86
N GLU A 67 -8.35 12.57 -14.02
CA GLU A 67 -6.99 12.03 -13.87
C GLU A 67 -6.98 10.59 -13.33
N LEU A 68 -7.77 10.32 -12.27
CA LEU A 68 -7.89 8.99 -11.69
C LEU A 68 -8.37 7.96 -12.73
N VAL A 69 -9.44 8.28 -13.43
CA VAL A 69 -9.98 7.45 -14.54
C VAL A 69 -8.91 7.24 -15.62
N GLY A 70 -8.18 8.30 -15.97
CA GLY A 70 -7.08 8.22 -16.94
C GLY A 70 -5.97 7.23 -16.53
N TRP A 71 -5.63 7.14 -15.24
CA TRP A 71 -4.68 6.13 -14.72
C TRP A 71 -5.24 4.71 -14.82
N LEU A 72 -6.52 4.51 -14.52
CA LEU A 72 -7.16 3.20 -14.64
C LEU A 72 -7.27 2.76 -16.11
N ASP A 73 -7.61 3.68 -17.02
CA ASP A 73 -7.60 3.40 -18.47
C ASP A 73 -6.18 3.06 -18.96
N LEU A 74 -5.16 3.73 -18.45
CA LEU A 74 -3.77 3.39 -18.76
C LEU A 74 -3.43 1.98 -18.26
N ALA A 75 -3.84 1.62 -17.05
CA ALA A 75 -3.62 0.29 -16.49
C ALA A 75 -4.19 -0.79 -17.43
N VAL A 76 -5.40 -0.62 -17.91
CA VAL A 76 -6.01 -1.55 -18.90
C VAL A 76 -5.21 -1.59 -20.19
N ARG A 77 -4.88 -0.44 -20.79
CA ARG A 77 -4.07 -0.39 -22.03
C ARG A 77 -2.73 -1.08 -21.89
N ARG A 78 -2.13 -1.04 -20.69
CA ARG A 78 -0.84 -1.68 -20.34
C ARG A 78 -1.02 -3.09 -19.79
N ARG A 79 -2.22 -3.71 -19.98
CA ARG A 79 -2.54 -5.08 -19.54
C ARG A 79 -2.26 -5.34 -18.06
N MET A 80 -2.43 -4.31 -17.20
CA MET A 80 -2.37 -4.50 -15.74
C MET A 80 -3.62 -5.26 -15.27
N THR A 81 -3.48 -6.02 -14.20
CA THR A 81 -4.57 -6.74 -13.53
C THR A 81 -5.00 -6.07 -12.24
N ALA A 82 -4.11 -5.26 -11.66
CA ALA A 82 -4.34 -4.55 -10.41
C ALA A 82 -3.69 -3.17 -10.39
N VAL A 83 -4.24 -2.27 -9.58
CA VAL A 83 -3.63 -1.00 -9.21
C VAL A 83 -3.47 -0.90 -7.69
N MET A 84 -2.28 -0.51 -7.22
CA MET A 84 -2.00 -0.18 -5.83
C MET A 84 -2.11 1.33 -5.67
N LEU A 85 -3.32 1.83 -5.34
CA LEU A 85 -3.55 3.26 -5.13
C LEU A 85 -3.18 3.65 -3.70
N GLN A 86 -2.26 4.61 -3.54
CA GLN A 86 -1.90 5.14 -2.23
C GLN A 86 -3.03 6.01 -1.68
N ILE A 87 -3.81 5.43 -0.75
CA ILE A 87 -4.99 6.09 -0.17
C ILE A 87 -4.71 6.75 1.18
N ARG A 88 -3.62 6.37 1.85
CA ARG A 88 -3.19 6.92 3.14
C ARG A 88 -1.69 7.21 3.13
N PRO A 89 -1.26 8.35 2.53
CA PRO A 89 0.15 8.67 2.36
C PRO A 89 0.85 9.19 3.61
N SER A 90 0.17 9.92 4.50
CA SER A 90 0.81 10.66 5.61
C SER A 90 -0.15 10.88 6.78
N ALA A 91 -0.67 9.80 7.38
CA ALA A 91 -1.68 9.86 8.43
C ALA A 91 -2.85 10.80 8.06
N ASP A 92 -3.24 10.74 6.82
CA ASP A 92 -4.35 11.45 6.21
C ASP A 92 -4.96 10.57 5.11
N ALA A 93 -6.21 10.81 4.73
CA ALA A 93 -7.03 9.86 4.00
C ALA A 93 -7.55 10.41 2.67
N LEU A 94 -7.65 9.54 1.65
CA LEU A 94 -8.34 9.81 0.39
C LEU A 94 -9.83 9.44 0.44
N TRP A 95 -10.41 9.33 1.63
CA TRP A 95 -11.84 9.07 1.85
C TRP A 95 -12.31 9.79 3.12
N PRO A 96 -13.62 9.99 3.34
CA PRO A 96 -14.14 10.65 4.55
C PRO A 96 -13.92 9.74 5.77
N SER A 97 -12.73 9.79 6.36
CA SER A 97 -12.34 9.00 7.52
C SER A 97 -12.73 9.69 8.83
N PRO A 98 -13.28 8.97 9.82
CA PRO A 98 -13.51 9.51 11.17
C PRO A 98 -12.24 9.55 12.02
N TYR A 99 -11.15 8.96 11.56
CA TYR A 99 -9.91 8.80 12.32
C TYR A 99 -8.84 9.82 11.98
N GLU A 100 -8.74 10.19 10.70
CA GLU A 100 -7.67 11.04 10.16
C GLU A 100 -8.23 12.07 9.17
N PRO A 101 -7.58 13.24 9.04
CA PRO A 101 -8.06 14.30 8.16
C PRO A 101 -7.96 13.91 6.67
N TRP A 102 -8.65 14.66 5.82
CA TRP A 102 -8.47 14.57 4.37
C TRP A 102 -7.01 14.82 3.96
N ALA A 103 -6.52 14.04 3.00
CA ALA A 103 -5.14 14.10 2.55
C ALA A 103 -4.79 15.46 1.90
N GLN A 104 -3.63 15.99 2.30
CA GLN A 104 -3.13 17.27 1.81
C GLN A 104 -2.97 17.30 0.28
N CYS A 105 -2.62 16.17 -0.33
CA CYS A 105 -2.39 16.07 -1.78
C CYS A 105 -3.63 16.44 -2.62
N LEU A 106 -4.86 16.28 -2.08
CA LEU A 106 -6.09 16.55 -2.80
C LEU A 106 -6.33 18.05 -3.01
N THR A 107 -6.25 18.83 -1.94
CA THR A 107 -6.64 20.25 -1.95
C THR A 107 -5.47 21.21 -1.71
N GLY A 108 -4.31 20.69 -1.31
CA GLY A 108 -3.16 21.47 -0.83
C GLY A 108 -3.27 21.84 0.65
N VAL A 109 -4.41 21.59 1.30
CA VAL A 109 -4.64 21.85 2.72
C VAL A 109 -5.16 20.59 3.37
N GLN A 110 -4.37 20.01 4.30
CA GLN A 110 -4.77 18.84 5.05
C GLN A 110 -6.06 19.11 5.84
N GLY A 111 -7.02 18.20 5.79
CA GLY A 111 -8.33 18.30 6.44
C GLY A 111 -9.40 19.00 5.61
N ARG A 112 -9.05 19.67 4.50
CA ARG A 112 -10.05 20.28 3.61
C ARG A 112 -10.71 19.20 2.74
N ASP A 113 -12.04 19.08 2.85
CA ASP A 113 -12.87 18.21 2.01
C ASP A 113 -12.69 18.54 0.52
N PRO A 114 -12.34 17.57 -0.34
CA PRO A 114 -12.22 17.77 -1.78
C PRO A 114 -13.59 17.83 -2.50
N GLY A 115 -14.70 17.62 -1.80
CA GLY A 115 -16.05 17.63 -2.35
C GLY A 115 -16.43 16.37 -3.14
N TRP A 116 -15.69 15.28 -2.98
CA TRP A 116 -15.95 13.97 -3.60
C TRP A 116 -15.25 12.84 -2.83
N ASP A 117 -15.59 11.59 -3.15
CA ASP A 117 -14.97 10.40 -2.56
C ASP A 117 -13.98 9.76 -3.54
N PRO A 118 -12.67 10.07 -3.43
CA PRO A 118 -11.64 9.48 -4.30
C PRO A 118 -11.56 7.95 -4.21
N LEU A 119 -11.61 7.39 -2.99
CA LEU A 119 -11.50 5.94 -2.80
C LEU A 119 -12.71 5.20 -3.36
N GLY A 120 -13.92 5.65 -3.04
CA GLY A 120 -15.14 5.04 -3.54
C GLY A 120 -15.22 5.09 -5.07
N THR A 121 -14.80 6.20 -5.68
CA THR A 121 -14.70 6.32 -7.13
C THR A 121 -13.63 5.37 -7.69
N ALA A 122 -12.45 5.28 -7.06
CA ALA A 122 -11.37 4.42 -7.52
C ALA A 122 -11.79 2.94 -7.55
N VAL A 123 -12.46 2.47 -6.50
CA VAL A 123 -12.99 1.10 -6.42
C VAL A 123 -13.98 0.82 -7.55
N ALA A 124 -15.00 1.68 -7.68
CA ALA A 124 -16.04 1.49 -8.70
C ALA A 124 -15.47 1.48 -10.13
N GLU A 125 -14.58 2.44 -10.43
CA GLU A 125 -13.97 2.59 -11.76
C GLU A 125 -12.94 1.50 -12.08
N ALA A 126 -12.19 1.00 -11.07
CA ALA A 126 -11.29 -0.13 -11.23
C ALA A 126 -12.08 -1.41 -11.55
N HIS A 127 -13.10 -1.73 -10.75
CA HIS A 127 -13.94 -2.91 -10.96
C HIS A 127 -14.70 -2.88 -12.29
N ALA A 128 -15.20 -1.70 -12.71
CA ALA A 128 -15.83 -1.54 -14.02
C ALA A 128 -14.89 -1.90 -15.20
N ARG A 129 -13.57 -1.87 -14.97
CA ARG A 129 -12.53 -2.20 -15.94
C ARG A 129 -11.92 -3.60 -15.73
N GLY A 130 -12.41 -4.36 -14.75
CA GLY A 130 -11.89 -5.68 -14.40
C GLY A 130 -10.52 -5.62 -13.69
N LEU A 131 -10.15 -4.47 -13.12
CA LEU A 131 -8.94 -4.29 -12.33
C LEU A 131 -9.23 -4.54 -10.85
N GLU A 132 -8.30 -5.18 -10.14
CA GLU A 132 -8.28 -5.18 -8.68
C GLU A 132 -7.79 -3.81 -8.17
N LEU A 133 -8.40 -3.33 -7.06
CA LEU A 133 -7.92 -2.15 -6.34
C LEU A 133 -7.33 -2.57 -5.00
N HIS A 134 -6.00 -2.41 -4.88
CA HIS A 134 -5.27 -2.59 -3.64
C HIS A 134 -5.08 -1.23 -2.96
N ALA A 135 -5.66 -1.08 -1.78
CA ALA A 135 -5.61 0.16 -1.00
C ALA A 135 -4.25 0.29 -0.30
N TRP A 136 -3.34 1.11 -0.87
CA TRP A 136 -2.00 1.27 -0.31
C TRP A 136 -1.98 2.33 0.79
N CYS A 137 -1.52 1.91 1.97
CA CYS A 137 -1.37 2.74 3.17
C CYS A 137 0.08 2.74 3.67
N ASN A 138 0.57 3.91 4.12
CA ASN A 138 1.79 4.01 4.91
C ASN A 138 1.41 3.95 6.41
N PRO A 139 1.82 2.93 7.18
CA PRO A 139 1.35 2.79 8.56
C PRO A 139 1.75 3.95 9.47
N TYR A 140 3.01 4.38 9.46
CA TYR A 140 3.55 5.29 10.48
C TYR A 140 4.01 6.66 9.97
N ARG A 141 3.98 6.93 8.67
CA ARG A 141 4.31 8.26 8.17
C ARG A 141 3.24 9.28 8.57
N VAL A 142 3.66 10.43 9.15
CA VAL A 142 2.77 11.53 9.53
C VAL A 142 2.98 12.76 8.66
N ALA A 143 4.22 13.26 8.54
CA ALA A 143 4.47 14.44 7.71
C ALA A 143 5.92 14.52 7.21
N GLY A 144 6.13 15.19 6.09
CA GLY A 144 7.45 15.51 5.54
C GLY A 144 8.20 16.63 6.27
N HIS A 145 7.73 17.08 7.43
CA HIS A 145 8.31 18.12 8.28
C HIS A 145 8.21 17.74 9.76
N ALA A 146 8.95 18.43 10.64
CA ALA A 146 9.01 18.14 12.08
C ALA A 146 8.02 18.99 12.93
N ASP A 147 7.29 19.93 12.36
CA ASP A 147 6.41 20.84 13.11
C ASP A 147 4.96 20.34 13.15
N PRO A 148 4.47 19.82 14.30
CA PRO A 148 3.10 19.34 14.44
C PRO A 148 2.04 20.44 14.30
N ARG A 149 2.40 21.73 14.49
CA ARG A 149 1.45 22.84 14.35
C ARG A 149 0.99 23.05 12.89
N ARG A 150 1.74 22.52 11.94
CA ARG A 150 1.40 22.57 10.50
C ARG A 150 0.41 21.48 10.07
N LEU A 151 0.11 20.51 10.94
CA LEU A 151 -0.93 19.50 10.71
C LEU A 151 -2.31 20.12 10.87
N ALA A 152 -3.33 19.52 10.29
CA ALA A 152 -4.72 19.92 10.47
C ALA A 152 -5.10 19.99 11.97
N PRO A 153 -5.97 20.92 12.40
CA PRO A 153 -6.31 21.10 13.81
C PRO A 153 -6.84 19.84 14.49
N ASP A 154 -7.55 19.00 13.77
CA ASP A 154 -8.13 17.73 14.19
C ASP A 154 -7.23 16.52 14.00
N HIS A 155 -6.01 16.70 13.49
CA HIS A 155 -5.06 15.62 13.29
C HIS A 155 -4.71 14.92 14.63
N PRO A 156 -4.66 13.56 14.70
CA PRO A 156 -4.40 12.83 15.95
C PRO A 156 -3.12 13.28 16.68
N VAL A 157 -2.03 13.57 15.98
CA VAL A 157 -0.79 14.08 16.59
C VAL A 157 -0.99 15.45 17.26
N ARG A 158 -1.90 16.30 16.77
CA ARG A 158 -2.24 17.57 17.42
C ARG A 158 -2.99 17.35 18.73
N ARG A 159 -3.82 16.31 18.80
CA ARG A 159 -4.56 15.92 20.01
C ARG A 159 -3.70 15.13 21.00
N HIS A 160 -2.75 14.35 20.48
CA HIS A 160 -1.86 13.47 21.23
C HIS A 160 -0.39 13.70 20.80
N PRO A 161 0.26 14.79 21.22
CA PRO A 161 1.62 15.13 20.78
C PRO A 161 2.66 14.03 21.08
N GLY A 162 2.49 13.29 22.17
CA GLY A 162 3.35 12.15 22.52
C GLY A 162 3.26 10.94 21.59
N TRP A 163 2.34 10.94 20.62
CA TRP A 163 2.23 9.86 19.63
C TRP A 163 3.25 9.98 18.50
N ALA A 164 3.89 11.13 18.34
CA ALA A 164 4.80 11.38 17.25
C ALA A 164 6.26 11.34 17.68
N LEU A 165 7.11 10.82 16.80
CA LEU A 165 8.57 10.94 16.82
C LEU A 165 9.00 11.90 15.71
N VAL A 166 10.16 12.55 15.93
CA VAL A 166 10.87 13.30 14.89
C VAL A 166 12.10 12.51 14.47
N HIS A 167 12.20 12.17 13.19
CA HIS A 167 13.38 11.54 12.62
C HIS A 167 13.68 12.13 11.25
N ASN A 168 14.92 12.50 10.99
CA ASN A 168 15.35 13.14 9.74
C ASN A 168 14.46 14.33 9.32
N GLY A 169 14.10 15.20 10.29
CA GLY A 169 13.26 16.36 10.04
C GLY A 169 11.80 16.07 9.67
N ARG A 170 11.32 14.86 9.89
CA ARG A 170 9.96 14.39 9.56
C ARG A 170 9.23 13.91 10.80
N LEU A 171 7.91 14.02 10.78
CA LEU A 171 7.04 13.41 11.79
C LEU A 171 6.65 12.00 11.40
N LEU A 172 6.74 11.08 12.35
CA LEU A 172 6.26 9.70 12.27
C LEU A 172 5.44 9.39 13.51
N TYR A 173 4.47 8.53 13.43
CA TYR A 173 3.89 7.90 14.60
C TYR A 173 4.94 7.03 15.30
N ASN A 174 4.88 6.98 16.64
CA ASN A 174 5.76 6.12 17.43
C ASN A 174 5.28 4.66 17.41
N PRO A 175 5.96 3.74 16.71
CA PRO A 175 5.53 2.35 16.64
C PRO A 175 5.57 1.60 17.97
N GLY A 176 6.32 2.17 18.96
CA GLY A 176 6.47 1.60 20.30
C GLY A 176 5.26 1.78 21.20
N LEU A 177 4.24 2.54 20.79
CA LEU A 177 3.06 2.84 21.60
C LEU A 177 1.89 1.93 21.17
N PRO A 178 1.33 1.10 22.08
CA PRO A 178 0.17 0.25 21.78
C PRO A 178 -1.06 1.03 21.31
N GLU A 179 -1.31 2.21 21.90
CA GLU A 179 -2.40 3.10 21.51
C GLU A 179 -2.25 3.65 20.09
N VAL A 180 -1.00 3.95 19.66
CA VAL A 180 -0.71 4.34 18.27
C VAL A 180 -0.95 3.17 17.32
N ARG A 181 -0.47 1.97 17.67
CA ARG A 181 -0.72 0.77 16.88
C ARG A 181 -2.21 0.55 16.66
N ARG A 182 -3.01 0.66 17.73
CA ARG A 182 -4.47 0.51 17.64
C ARG A 182 -5.10 1.58 16.74
N HIS A 183 -4.73 2.84 16.92
CA HIS A 183 -5.23 3.95 16.11
C HIS A 183 -4.93 3.76 14.62
N VAL A 184 -3.70 3.38 14.28
CA VAL A 184 -3.27 3.15 12.90
C VAL A 184 -4.06 1.99 12.26
N GLN A 185 -4.29 0.92 13.02
CA GLN A 185 -5.15 -0.18 12.57
C GLN A 185 -6.59 0.30 12.33
N ASP A 186 -7.19 1.00 13.29
CA ASP A 186 -8.57 1.49 13.19
C ASP A 186 -8.75 2.41 11.98
N ALA A 187 -7.77 3.31 11.73
CA ALA A 187 -7.79 4.21 10.58
C ALA A 187 -7.75 3.46 9.24
N MET A 188 -6.89 2.45 9.10
CA MET A 188 -6.77 1.68 7.85
C MET A 188 -7.94 0.71 7.66
N LEU A 189 -8.42 0.08 8.73
CA LEU A 189 -9.53 -0.85 8.68
C LEU A 189 -10.87 -0.15 8.37
N ASP A 190 -11.00 1.15 8.61
CA ASP A 190 -12.16 1.92 8.17
C ASP A 190 -12.37 1.80 6.65
N ALA A 191 -11.30 1.84 5.85
CA ALA A 191 -11.39 1.60 4.42
C ALA A 191 -11.81 0.16 4.10
N VAL A 192 -11.29 -0.85 4.82
CA VAL A 192 -11.67 -2.26 4.66
C VAL A 192 -13.16 -2.47 4.95
N HIS A 193 -13.68 -1.82 5.99
CA HIS A 193 -15.10 -1.97 6.37
C HIS A 193 -16.06 -1.30 5.38
N ARG A 194 -15.66 -0.16 4.81
CA ARG A 194 -16.58 0.71 4.07
C ARG A 194 -16.52 0.57 2.57
N TYR A 195 -15.40 0.07 2.02
CA TYR A 195 -15.19 -0.01 0.58
C TYR A 195 -14.93 -1.43 0.13
N ASP A 196 -15.33 -1.75 -1.09
CA ASP A 196 -15.11 -3.07 -1.71
C ASP A 196 -13.71 -3.16 -2.33
N ILE A 197 -12.67 -2.87 -1.52
CA ILE A 197 -11.29 -3.03 -1.93
C ILE A 197 -10.93 -4.52 -2.03
N ASP A 198 -10.04 -4.88 -2.95
CA ASP A 198 -9.58 -6.27 -3.13
C ASP A 198 -8.46 -6.62 -2.15
N ALA A 199 -7.64 -5.63 -1.79
CA ALA A 199 -6.57 -5.81 -0.80
C ALA A 199 -6.28 -4.54 0.00
N LEU A 200 -5.83 -4.71 1.26
CA LEU A 200 -5.05 -3.72 1.96
C LEU A 200 -3.57 -3.95 1.65
N HIS A 201 -2.85 -2.94 1.24
CA HIS A 201 -1.44 -3.02 0.85
C HIS A 201 -0.60 -2.04 1.65
N TRP A 202 0.54 -2.50 2.21
CA TRP A 202 1.52 -1.64 2.87
C TRP A 202 2.85 -1.64 2.12
N ASP A 203 3.61 -0.56 2.30
CA ASP A 203 4.99 -0.47 1.82
C ASP A 203 6.02 -0.85 2.92
N ASP A 204 7.21 -0.29 2.83
CA ASP A 204 8.37 -0.60 3.67
C ASP A 204 8.59 0.38 4.84
N TYR A 205 7.68 1.36 5.04
CA TYR A 205 7.86 2.40 6.06
C TYR A 205 7.23 2.02 7.41
N PHE A 206 7.89 1.13 8.15
CA PHE A 206 7.57 0.78 9.55
C PHE A 206 8.35 1.69 10.52
N TYR A 207 9.48 1.25 11.04
CA TYR A 207 10.43 2.18 11.64
C TYR A 207 11.16 2.96 10.53
N PRO A 208 11.66 4.19 10.85
CA PRO A 208 12.32 5.00 9.83
C PRO A 208 13.64 4.37 9.38
N TYR A 209 13.99 4.62 8.11
CA TYR A 209 15.31 4.25 7.58
C TYR A 209 16.44 4.87 8.39
N PRO A 210 17.55 4.16 8.60
CA PRO A 210 18.68 4.66 9.35
C PRO A 210 19.29 5.90 8.66
N VAL A 211 19.62 6.89 9.46
CA VAL A 211 20.33 8.10 9.03
C VAL A 211 21.58 8.24 9.88
N ALA A 212 22.73 8.43 9.23
CA ALA A 212 24.00 8.56 9.93
C ALA A 212 23.95 9.65 11.01
N GLY A 213 24.37 9.30 12.23
CA GLY A 213 24.38 10.20 13.39
C GLY A 213 23.00 10.48 14.02
N GLN A 214 21.93 9.82 13.56
CA GLN A 214 20.62 9.94 14.18
C GLN A 214 20.19 8.62 14.86
N VAL A 215 19.50 8.77 15.98
CA VAL A 215 18.84 7.67 16.67
C VAL A 215 17.33 7.89 16.65
N ILE A 216 16.56 6.81 16.74
CA ILE A 216 15.12 6.88 16.90
C ILE A 216 14.84 7.17 18.38
N ASP A 217 14.18 8.30 18.66
CA ASP A 217 13.86 8.75 20.00
C ASP A 217 12.59 8.08 20.54
N ASP A 218 12.71 6.79 20.88
CA ASP A 218 11.64 6.00 21.48
C ASP A 218 11.96 5.54 22.91
N ASP A 219 12.84 6.27 23.63
CA ASP A 219 13.35 5.92 24.95
C ASP A 219 12.25 5.76 25.98
N GLU A 220 11.30 6.70 26.04
CA GLU A 220 10.18 6.63 26.99
C GLU A 220 9.27 5.41 26.70
N ALA A 221 8.99 5.13 25.42
CA ALA A 221 8.18 3.98 25.03
C ALA A 221 8.90 2.68 25.38
N PHE A 222 10.22 2.60 25.14
CA PHE A 222 11.01 1.43 25.50
C PHE A 222 11.08 1.22 27.01
N ALA A 223 11.30 2.28 27.78
CA ALA A 223 11.29 2.20 29.25
C ALA A 223 9.95 1.67 29.79
N ARG A 224 8.85 2.03 29.15
CA ARG A 224 7.50 1.64 29.56
C ARG A 224 7.10 0.23 29.09
N TYR A 225 7.47 -0.16 27.88
CA TYR A 225 6.97 -1.36 27.22
C TYR A 225 8.05 -2.36 26.80
N GLY A 226 9.33 -2.05 27.02
CA GLY A 226 10.45 -2.90 26.62
C GLY A 226 10.84 -3.99 27.61
N ALA A 227 10.18 -4.04 28.80
CA ALA A 227 10.49 -5.06 29.80
C ALA A 227 10.26 -6.47 29.25
N GLY A 228 11.23 -7.39 29.48
CA GLY A 228 11.15 -8.78 29.02
C GLY A 228 11.77 -9.03 27.64
N PHE A 229 12.15 -7.99 26.90
CA PHE A 229 12.88 -8.16 25.64
C PHE A 229 14.40 -8.19 25.89
N ALA A 230 15.12 -8.96 25.06
CA ALA A 230 16.57 -9.09 25.16
C ALA A 230 17.29 -7.76 24.91
N ASP A 231 16.76 -6.99 23.96
CA ASP A 231 17.26 -5.68 23.58
C ASP A 231 16.17 -4.82 22.92
N ARG A 232 16.49 -3.56 22.64
CA ARG A 232 15.58 -2.61 22.00
C ARG A 232 15.20 -3.03 20.57
N ALA A 233 16.12 -3.64 19.83
CA ALA A 233 15.85 -4.08 18.47
C ALA A 233 14.82 -5.23 18.44
N ALA A 234 14.90 -6.17 19.39
CA ALA A 234 13.91 -7.22 19.57
C ALA A 234 12.53 -6.65 19.91
N TRP A 235 12.46 -5.64 20.79
CA TRP A 235 11.22 -4.95 21.12
C TRP A 235 10.63 -4.21 19.92
N ARG A 236 11.46 -3.50 19.14
CA ARG A 236 11.00 -2.80 17.93
C ARG A 236 10.44 -3.78 16.89
N ARG A 237 11.12 -4.91 16.64
CA ARG A 237 10.60 -5.96 15.76
C ARG A 237 9.26 -6.49 16.24
N ASN A 238 9.14 -6.76 17.55
CA ASN A 238 7.86 -7.20 18.11
C ASN A 238 6.74 -6.17 17.89
N ASN A 239 7.00 -4.87 17.99
CA ASN A 239 5.99 -3.84 17.73
C ASN A 239 5.50 -3.87 16.28
N THR A 240 6.40 -4.09 15.32
CA THR A 240 6.05 -4.23 13.90
C THR A 240 5.31 -5.55 13.66
N ASP A 241 5.78 -6.66 14.26
CA ASP A 241 5.13 -7.96 14.17
C ASP A 241 3.70 -7.93 14.71
N LEU A 242 3.47 -7.28 15.86
CA LEU A 242 2.14 -7.10 16.43
C LEU A 242 1.24 -6.26 15.50
N LEU A 243 1.76 -5.19 14.90
CA LEU A 243 0.98 -4.41 13.93
C LEU A 243 0.50 -5.31 12.79
N VAL A 244 1.41 -6.10 12.19
CA VAL A 244 1.10 -6.98 11.04
C VAL A 244 0.12 -8.08 11.45
N ALA A 245 0.41 -8.83 12.52
CA ALA A 245 -0.40 -9.96 12.97
C ALA A 245 -1.81 -9.54 13.38
N GLU A 246 -1.93 -8.48 14.20
CA GLU A 246 -3.22 -7.98 14.66
C GLU A 246 -4.05 -7.40 13.50
N THR A 247 -3.43 -6.71 12.55
CA THR A 247 -4.13 -6.20 11.36
C THR A 247 -4.64 -7.34 10.49
N ALA A 248 -3.80 -8.35 10.24
CA ALA A 248 -4.19 -9.55 9.50
C ALA A 248 -5.42 -10.22 10.11
N ALA A 249 -5.40 -10.47 11.43
CA ALA A 249 -6.53 -11.08 12.14
C ALA A 249 -7.80 -10.24 12.01
N ARG A 250 -7.69 -8.93 12.18
CA ARG A 250 -8.82 -7.99 12.08
C ARG A 250 -9.40 -7.88 10.66
N ILE A 251 -8.56 -7.94 9.61
CA ILE A 251 -9.04 -8.01 8.22
C ILE A 251 -9.84 -9.29 8.02
N LYS A 252 -9.32 -10.44 8.45
CA LYS A 252 -10.00 -11.73 8.27
C LYS A 252 -11.32 -11.79 9.04
N GLU A 253 -11.40 -11.19 10.23
CA GLU A 253 -12.63 -11.05 10.99
C GLU A 253 -13.67 -10.15 10.27
N ALA A 254 -13.21 -8.99 9.75
CA ALA A 254 -14.09 -8.00 9.14
C ALA A 254 -14.55 -8.40 7.73
N ARG A 255 -13.61 -8.76 6.87
CA ARG A 255 -13.79 -9.04 5.43
C ARG A 255 -12.84 -10.15 4.99
N PRO A 256 -13.18 -11.46 5.19
CA PRO A 256 -12.28 -12.59 4.85
C PRO A 256 -11.78 -12.60 3.40
N GLY A 257 -12.56 -12.02 2.48
CA GLY A 257 -12.21 -11.92 1.06
C GLY A 257 -11.25 -10.79 0.70
N VAL A 258 -10.88 -9.91 1.64
CA VAL A 258 -9.89 -8.85 1.42
C VAL A 258 -8.50 -9.42 1.69
N ALA A 259 -7.62 -9.34 0.70
CA ALA A 259 -6.23 -9.76 0.85
C ALA A 259 -5.42 -8.72 1.64
N PHE A 260 -4.38 -9.19 2.34
CA PHE A 260 -3.41 -8.32 3.01
C PHE A 260 -2.02 -8.55 2.43
N GLY A 261 -1.41 -7.52 1.86
CA GLY A 261 -0.10 -7.59 1.25
C GLY A 261 0.85 -6.50 1.70
N ILE A 262 2.14 -6.80 1.60
CA ILE A 262 3.21 -5.86 2.00
C ILE A 262 4.29 -5.84 0.92
N SER A 263 4.77 -4.63 0.56
CA SER A 263 5.94 -4.43 -0.30
C SER A 263 7.14 -3.96 0.51
N PRO A 264 7.88 -4.87 1.15
CA PRO A 264 9.03 -4.53 1.96
C PRO A 264 10.24 -4.16 1.10
N PHE A 265 11.26 -3.54 1.72
CA PHE A 265 12.58 -3.44 1.13
C PHE A 265 13.12 -4.84 0.73
N GLY A 266 13.81 -4.93 -0.39
CA GLY A 266 14.10 -6.21 -1.07
C GLY A 266 15.04 -7.17 -0.34
N VAL A 267 15.78 -6.73 0.69
CA VAL A 267 16.73 -7.57 1.44
C VAL A 267 16.28 -7.75 2.89
N TRP A 268 15.96 -8.99 3.27
CA TRP A 268 15.65 -9.33 4.66
C TRP A 268 16.87 -9.23 5.56
N ARG A 269 17.89 -10.04 5.28
CA ARG A 269 19.24 -10.02 5.90
C ARG A 269 20.28 -10.50 4.89
N ASN A 270 21.49 -10.02 5.03
CA ASN A 270 22.64 -10.57 4.33
C ASN A 270 23.03 -11.94 4.93
N ALA A 271 23.48 -12.88 4.12
CA ALA A 271 23.94 -14.20 4.58
C ALA A 271 25.13 -14.11 5.56
N SER A 272 25.89 -13.02 5.53
CA SER A 272 26.95 -12.74 6.52
C SER A 272 26.43 -12.38 7.91
N ALA A 273 25.20 -11.86 8.01
CA ALA A 273 24.54 -11.53 9.28
C ALA A 273 23.69 -12.70 9.80
N ASP A 274 23.10 -13.49 8.89
CA ASP A 274 22.28 -14.65 9.21
C ASP A 274 22.38 -15.69 8.08
N PRO A 275 22.73 -16.96 8.35
CA PRO A 275 22.81 -18.01 7.32
C PRO A 275 21.51 -18.22 6.52
N ALA A 276 20.36 -17.82 7.07
CA ALA A 276 19.07 -17.85 6.36
C ALA A 276 18.84 -16.62 5.45
N GLY A 277 19.74 -15.66 5.44
CA GLY A 277 19.71 -14.47 4.60
C GLY A 277 20.10 -14.74 3.16
N SER A 278 19.97 -13.73 2.31
CA SER A 278 20.40 -13.75 0.91
C SER A 278 21.92 -13.54 0.78
N ALA A 279 22.52 -14.04 -0.30
CA ALA A 279 23.95 -13.85 -0.60
C ALA A 279 24.21 -12.40 -1.10
N THR A 280 23.76 -11.42 -0.33
CA THR A 280 23.88 -9.99 -0.58
C THR A 280 24.85 -9.32 0.39
N ARG A 281 25.16 -8.05 0.10
CA ARG A 281 25.96 -7.12 0.94
C ARG A 281 25.25 -5.76 1.01
N SER A 282 23.92 -5.80 1.19
CA SER A 282 23.11 -4.59 1.30
C SER A 282 23.47 -3.79 2.54
N GLY A 283 23.50 -2.46 2.40
CA GLY A 283 23.70 -1.54 3.53
C GLY A 283 22.45 -1.36 4.40
N VAL A 284 21.28 -1.80 3.93
CA VAL A 284 20.01 -1.80 4.67
C VAL A 284 19.42 -3.20 4.62
N GLN A 285 18.89 -3.66 5.74
CA GLN A 285 18.26 -4.96 5.92
C GLN A 285 16.94 -4.79 6.69
N THR A 286 15.85 -5.39 6.24
CA THR A 286 14.55 -5.16 6.88
C THR A 286 14.54 -5.57 8.34
N TYR A 287 15.15 -6.69 8.67
CA TYR A 287 15.19 -7.25 10.02
C TYR A 287 15.99 -6.39 11.01
N ASP A 288 17.19 -5.96 10.60
CA ASP A 288 18.12 -5.27 11.49
C ASP A 288 17.90 -3.76 11.53
N ASP A 289 17.62 -3.14 10.38
CA ASP A 289 17.61 -1.68 10.23
C ASP A 289 16.19 -1.10 10.24
N LEU A 290 15.20 -1.84 9.73
CA LEU A 290 13.81 -1.39 9.66
C LEU A 290 12.92 -2.09 10.70
N TYR A 291 13.49 -3.00 11.49
CA TYR A 291 12.80 -3.79 12.52
C TYR A 291 11.56 -4.50 11.98
N ALA A 292 11.69 -5.05 10.77
CA ALA A 292 10.61 -5.69 10.03
C ALA A 292 11.02 -7.13 9.66
N ASP A 293 10.49 -8.12 10.40
CA ASP A 293 10.77 -9.54 10.14
C ASP A 293 9.81 -10.10 9.07
N THR A 294 10.02 -9.66 7.83
CA THR A 294 9.20 -10.04 6.69
C THR A 294 9.15 -11.55 6.46
N ARG A 295 10.24 -12.25 6.79
CA ARG A 295 10.31 -13.70 6.70
C ARG A 295 9.39 -14.38 7.72
N ARG A 296 9.29 -13.84 8.93
CA ARG A 296 8.35 -14.32 9.95
C ARG A 296 6.91 -14.15 9.50
N TRP A 297 6.54 -12.98 8.96
CA TRP A 297 5.17 -12.71 8.52
C TRP A 297 4.68 -13.70 7.45
N ILE A 298 5.60 -14.09 6.55
CA ILE A 298 5.36 -15.12 5.54
C ILE A 298 5.16 -16.50 6.19
N ARG A 299 6.05 -16.89 7.10
CA ARG A 299 6.01 -18.21 7.73
C ARG A 299 4.80 -18.43 8.65
N GLU A 300 4.38 -17.37 9.33
CA GLU A 300 3.19 -17.37 10.18
C GLU A 300 1.89 -17.21 9.38
N GLY A 301 1.96 -16.94 8.08
CA GLY A 301 0.80 -16.73 7.22
C GLY A 301 -0.02 -15.47 7.60
N TRP A 302 0.65 -14.42 8.12
CA TRP A 302 -0.03 -13.17 8.46
C TRP A 302 -0.34 -12.31 7.25
N ILE A 303 0.33 -12.53 6.12
CA ILE A 303 0.09 -11.81 4.88
C ILE A 303 -0.32 -12.79 3.76
N ASP A 304 -1.17 -12.35 2.85
CA ASP A 304 -1.63 -13.16 1.72
C ASP A 304 -0.69 -13.06 0.52
N TYR A 305 0.04 -11.93 0.40
CA TYR A 305 1.06 -11.76 -0.63
C TYR A 305 2.18 -10.82 -0.17
N VAL A 306 3.33 -10.97 -0.79
CA VAL A 306 4.50 -10.12 -0.59
C VAL A 306 4.99 -9.58 -1.93
N VAL A 307 5.39 -8.27 -1.95
CA VAL A 307 5.94 -7.60 -3.14
C VAL A 307 7.29 -6.98 -2.78
N PRO A 308 8.36 -7.78 -2.61
CA PRO A 308 9.67 -7.21 -2.28
C PRO A 308 10.12 -6.23 -3.38
N GLN A 309 10.63 -5.07 -2.96
CA GLN A 309 11.12 -4.02 -3.85
C GLN A 309 12.51 -4.39 -4.35
N LEU A 310 12.59 -5.14 -5.47
CA LEU A 310 13.85 -5.61 -6.04
C LEU A 310 14.42 -4.57 -7.02
N TYR A 311 14.75 -3.41 -6.51
CA TYR A 311 15.12 -2.23 -7.30
C TYR A 311 16.60 -2.20 -7.71
N TRP A 312 17.16 -3.35 -8.08
CA TRP A 312 18.51 -3.53 -8.60
C TRP A 312 18.49 -4.27 -9.93
N ASN A 313 19.52 -4.06 -10.73
CA ASN A 313 19.71 -4.81 -11.97
C ASN A 313 20.27 -6.21 -11.70
N ILE A 314 20.15 -7.11 -12.67
CA ILE A 314 20.83 -8.41 -12.65
C ILE A 314 22.35 -8.16 -12.59
N GLY A 315 23.03 -8.89 -11.69
CA GLY A 315 24.46 -8.77 -11.46
C GLY A 315 24.88 -7.56 -10.63
N PHE A 316 23.95 -6.85 -9.96
CA PHE A 316 24.32 -5.72 -9.09
C PHE A 316 25.14 -6.20 -7.89
N PRO A 317 26.36 -5.67 -7.62
CA PRO A 317 27.32 -6.32 -6.73
C PRO A 317 26.89 -6.48 -5.26
N SER A 318 26.06 -5.58 -4.75
CA SER A 318 25.64 -5.63 -3.33
C SER A 318 24.25 -6.24 -3.12
N ALA A 319 23.42 -6.31 -4.16
CA ALA A 319 22.07 -6.85 -4.10
C ALA A 319 21.64 -7.27 -5.51
N ASP A 320 22.18 -8.40 -5.98
CA ASP A 320 21.86 -8.94 -7.31
C ASP A 320 20.37 -9.32 -7.37
N TYR A 321 19.67 -8.80 -8.37
CA TYR A 321 18.26 -9.12 -8.63
C TYR A 321 18.03 -10.65 -8.71
N ALA A 322 18.89 -11.37 -9.44
CA ALA A 322 18.76 -12.82 -9.60
C ALA A 322 18.89 -13.58 -8.28
N GLU A 323 19.82 -13.17 -7.41
CA GLU A 323 19.96 -13.73 -6.07
C GLU A 323 18.73 -13.46 -5.20
N LEU A 324 18.18 -12.25 -5.28
CA LEU A 324 17.01 -11.87 -4.49
C LEU A 324 15.75 -12.61 -4.95
N VAL A 325 15.52 -12.79 -6.25
CA VAL A 325 14.42 -13.60 -6.76
C VAL A 325 14.52 -15.03 -6.25
N ARG A 326 15.70 -15.65 -6.34
CA ARG A 326 15.96 -16.98 -5.82
C ARG A 326 15.63 -17.10 -4.33
N TRP A 327 16.06 -16.11 -3.55
CA TRP A 327 15.88 -16.09 -2.09
C TRP A 327 14.40 -15.93 -1.71
N TRP A 328 13.67 -15.03 -2.36
CA TRP A 328 12.25 -14.81 -2.10
C TRP A 328 11.39 -15.98 -2.55
N ASP A 329 11.69 -16.59 -3.71
CA ASP A 329 11.02 -17.83 -4.16
C ASP A 329 11.16 -18.95 -3.12
N ALA A 330 12.37 -19.17 -2.62
CA ALA A 330 12.63 -20.16 -1.59
C ALA A 330 11.94 -19.81 -0.25
N THR A 331 11.81 -18.52 0.08
CA THR A 331 11.20 -18.05 1.33
C THR A 331 9.69 -18.27 1.37
N VAL A 332 8.98 -18.09 0.25
CA VAL A 332 7.52 -18.28 0.19
C VAL A 332 7.12 -19.73 -0.09
N ARG A 333 8.05 -20.60 -0.45
CA ARG A 333 7.76 -21.98 -0.83
C ARG A 333 7.04 -22.73 0.28
N GLY A 334 5.84 -23.25 -0.03
CA GLY A 334 5.03 -24.05 0.90
C GLY A 334 4.27 -23.23 1.96
N THR A 335 4.28 -21.90 1.89
CA THR A 335 3.60 -21.05 2.88
C THR A 335 2.19 -20.62 2.49
N GLY A 336 1.81 -20.73 1.22
CA GLY A 336 0.54 -20.21 0.71
C GLY A 336 0.56 -18.69 0.43
N VAL A 337 1.66 -17.99 0.74
CA VAL A 337 1.83 -16.56 0.45
C VAL A 337 2.23 -16.36 -1.01
N ASN A 338 1.51 -15.52 -1.73
CA ASN A 338 1.83 -15.19 -3.12
C ASN A 338 3.05 -14.25 -3.18
N LEU A 339 3.95 -14.49 -4.13
CA LEU A 339 5.12 -13.64 -4.40
C LEU A 339 4.92 -12.87 -5.70
N PHE A 340 4.92 -11.54 -5.59
CA PHE A 340 5.04 -10.65 -6.75
C PHE A 340 6.34 -9.86 -6.62
N LEU A 341 6.99 -9.53 -7.73
CA LEU A 341 8.26 -8.81 -7.70
C LEU A 341 8.04 -7.32 -7.97
N GLY A 342 8.55 -6.46 -7.10
CA GLY A 342 8.52 -5.02 -7.26
C GLY A 342 9.61 -4.56 -8.22
N GLU A 343 9.23 -3.87 -9.30
CA GLU A 343 10.10 -3.48 -10.42
C GLU A 343 10.35 -1.98 -10.48
N ALA A 344 11.62 -1.59 -10.63
CA ALA A 344 12.07 -0.19 -10.64
C ALA A 344 12.01 0.42 -12.05
N LEU A 345 10.83 0.51 -12.65
CA LEU A 345 10.67 1.11 -13.98
C LEU A 345 11.21 2.56 -14.05
N TYR A 346 11.20 3.28 -12.93
CA TYR A 346 11.72 4.66 -12.83
C TYR A 346 13.23 4.77 -13.04
N LYS A 347 13.97 3.66 -12.95
CA LYS A 347 15.43 3.66 -13.15
C LYS A 347 15.83 3.57 -14.62
N VAL A 348 14.95 3.07 -15.47
CA VAL A 348 15.24 2.87 -16.89
C VAL A 348 15.51 4.21 -17.57
N GLY A 349 16.67 4.32 -18.22
CA GLY A 349 17.10 5.53 -18.92
C GLY A 349 17.60 6.65 -18.02
N ASP A 350 17.60 6.52 -16.71
CA ASP A 350 18.16 7.51 -15.79
C ASP A 350 19.70 7.43 -15.79
N PRO A 351 20.42 8.48 -16.22
CA PRO A 351 21.87 8.48 -16.29
C PRO A 351 22.57 8.38 -14.92
N ALA A 352 21.86 8.65 -13.82
CA ALA A 352 22.38 8.51 -12.46
C ALA A 352 22.39 7.07 -11.95
N GLN A 353 21.73 6.16 -12.67
CA GLN A 353 21.67 4.74 -12.33
C GLN A 353 22.84 3.96 -12.98
N PRO A 354 23.15 2.73 -12.50
CA PRO A 354 24.08 1.82 -13.15
C PRO A 354 23.79 1.63 -14.64
N GLU A 355 24.84 1.36 -15.41
CA GLU A 355 24.78 1.26 -16.89
C GLU A 355 23.71 0.25 -17.38
N ALA A 356 23.48 -0.82 -16.65
CA ALA A 356 22.46 -1.82 -16.97
C ALA A 356 21.07 -1.20 -17.18
N TRP A 357 20.73 -0.12 -16.47
CA TRP A 357 19.43 0.56 -16.62
C TRP A 357 19.32 1.43 -17.88
N ARG A 358 20.40 1.58 -18.67
CA ARG A 358 20.36 2.21 -20.00
C ARG A 358 19.90 1.23 -21.08
N ASP A 359 19.90 -0.07 -20.80
CA ASP A 359 19.37 -1.08 -21.69
C ASP A 359 17.85 -1.21 -21.47
N PRO A 360 17.00 -0.92 -22.47
CA PRO A 360 15.55 -1.06 -22.36
C PRO A 360 15.10 -2.50 -22.08
N ARG A 361 15.95 -3.50 -22.30
CA ARG A 361 15.66 -4.91 -22.10
C ARG A 361 15.92 -5.39 -20.67
N GLU A 362 16.48 -4.56 -19.77
CA GLU A 362 16.79 -5.01 -18.42
C GLU A 362 15.54 -5.56 -17.71
N LEU A 363 14.43 -4.83 -17.73
CA LEU A 363 13.17 -5.32 -17.13
C LEU A 363 12.59 -6.55 -17.85
N ALA A 364 12.79 -6.67 -19.16
CA ALA A 364 12.38 -7.89 -19.87
C ALA A 364 13.20 -9.11 -19.41
N ARG A 365 14.51 -8.93 -19.16
CA ARG A 365 15.36 -9.98 -18.56
C ARG A 365 14.94 -10.33 -17.13
N HIS A 366 14.46 -9.36 -16.31
CA HIS A 366 13.90 -9.62 -15.00
C HIS A 366 12.70 -10.58 -15.09
N VAL A 367 11.77 -10.28 -15.98
CA VAL A 367 10.57 -11.11 -16.20
C VAL A 367 10.93 -12.50 -16.77
N GLU A 368 11.88 -12.57 -17.70
CA GLU A 368 12.37 -13.82 -18.25
C GLU A 368 13.02 -14.71 -17.18
N LEU A 369 13.90 -14.13 -16.35
CA LEU A 369 14.50 -14.83 -15.21
C LEU A 369 13.45 -15.33 -14.24
N ALA A 370 12.48 -14.49 -13.87
CA ALA A 370 11.45 -14.80 -12.90
C ALA A 370 10.58 -16.00 -13.30
N ARG A 371 10.39 -16.25 -14.61
CA ARG A 371 9.63 -17.41 -15.13
C ARG A 371 10.23 -18.77 -14.76
N SER A 372 11.50 -18.83 -14.40
CA SER A 372 12.14 -20.06 -13.94
C SER A 372 11.83 -20.41 -12.47
N TYR A 373 11.09 -19.57 -11.77
CA TYR A 373 10.73 -19.71 -10.36
C TYR A 373 9.23 -19.95 -10.19
N GLU A 374 8.85 -21.10 -9.66
CA GLU A 374 7.46 -21.58 -9.58
C GLU A 374 6.54 -20.73 -8.70
N ASN A 375 7.11 -20.06 -7.67
CA ASN A 375 6.32 -19.30 -6.71
C ASN A 375 6.19 -17.82 -7.10
N VAL A 376 6.83 -17.36 -8.19
CA VAL A 376 6.67 -15.99 -8.69
C VAL A 376 5.38 -15.87 -9.49
N GLY A 377 4.38 -15.20 -8.92
CA GLY A 377 3.05 -15.02 -9.52
C GLY A 377 2.95 -13.81 -10.45
N GLY A 378 3.94 -12.88 -10.44
CA GLY A 378 3.89 -11.71 -11.30
C GLY A 378 4.76 -10.55 -10.84
N HIS A 379 4.48 -9.36 -11.40
CA HIS A 379 5.30 -8.17 -11.24
C HIS A 379 4.46 -6.93 -10.92
N VAL A 380 5.02 -6.01 -10.15
CA VAL A 380 4.40 -4.72 -9.84
C VAL A 380 5.38 -3.59 -10.17
N TYR A 381 4.96 -2.63 -10.99
CA TYR A 381 5.82 -1.59 -11.55
C TYR A 381 5.71 -0.27 -10.77
N PHE A 382 6.84 0.25 -10.33
CA PHE A 382 6.92 1.54 -9.68
C PHE A 382 7.41 2.60 -10.69
N ALA A 383 6.55 3.55 -11.14
CA ALA A 383 5.15 3.71 -10.77
C ALA A 383 4.34 4.22 -11.97
N ALA A 384 3.10 4.63 -11.76
CA ALA A 384 2.15 4.99 -12.82
C ALA A 384 2.69 6.00 -13.83
N ARG A 385 3.38 7.04 -13.37
CA ARG A 385 4.01 8.05 -14.23
C ARG A 385 5.01 7.43 -15.21
N GLU A 386 5.79 6.46 -14.78
CA GLU A 386 6.75 5.75 -15.61
C GLU A 386 6.06 4.73 -16.52
N VAL A 387 5.00 4.09 -16.05
CA VAL A 387 4.12 3.23 -16.90
C VAL A 387 3.54 4.04 -18.06
N ALA A 388 3.16 5.32 -17.81
CA ALA A 388 2.67 6.22 -18.85
C ALA A 388 3.76 6.61 -19.84
N LYS A 389 4.95 6.95 -19.32
CA LYS A 389 6.11 7.40 -20.15
C LYS A 389 6.74 6.28 -20.94
N ASP A 390 6.72 5.07 -20.40
CA ASP A 390 7.40 3.89 -20.95
C ASP A 390 8.85 4.19 -21.36
N PRO A 391 9.72 4.53 -20.39
CA PRO A 391 11.06 4.99 -20.71
C PRO A 391 11.81 3.96 -21.56
N LEU A 392 12.38 4.42 -22.67
CA LEU A 392 13.06 3.62 -23.70
C LEU A 392 12.23 2.46 -24.29
N GLY A 393 10.88 2.43 -24.06
CA GLY A 393 10.03 1.32 -24.46
C GLY A 393 10.19 0.05 -23.62
N ALA A 394 10.75 0.18 -22.40
CA ALA A 394 11.08 -0.97 -21.56
C ALA A 394 9.87 -1.77 -21.12
N LEU A 395 8.76 -1.09 -20.76
CA LEU A 395 7.52 -1.80 -20.40
C LEU A 395 6.89 -2.46 -21.62
N THR A 396 6.93 -1.82 -22.79
CA THR A 396 6.48 -2.43 -24.05
C THR A 396 7.28 -3.70 -24.34
N ALA A 397 8.62 -3.67 -24.19
CA ALA A 397 9.45 -4.88 -24.35
C ALA A 397 9.07 -6.02 -23.39
N VAL A 398 8.73 -5.69 -22.14
CA VAL A 398 8.19 -6.68 -21.17
C VAL A 398 6.87 -7.28 -21.65
N LEU A 399 5.93 -6.43 -22.10
CA LEU A 399 4.59 -6.88 -22.52
C LEU A 399 4.63 -7.71 -23.82
N ASP A 400 5.53 -7.39 -24.73
CA ASP A 400 5.73 -8.15 -25.99
C ASP A 400 6.40 -9.51 -25.73
N ALA A 401 7.26 -9.59 -24.70
CA ALA A 401 7.87 -10.84 -24.28
C ALA A 401 6.93 -11.72 -23.43
N SER A 402 5.77 -11.19 -23.02
CA SER A 402 4.80 -11.89 -22.16
C SER A 402 3.57 -12.27 -23.00
N PRO A 403 3.30 -13.57 -23.22
CA PRO A 403 2.12 -14.03 -23.94
C PRO A 403 0.80 -13.65 -23.28
#